data_6b0393b4acb6ded1f25f55f185b043de
#
_entry.id   6b0393b4acb6ded1f25f55f185b043de
#
_cell.length_a   1.000
_cell.length_b   1.000
_cell.length_c   1.000
_cell.angle_alpha   90.00
_cell.angle_beta   90.00
_cell.angle_gamma   90.00
#
_symmetry.space_group_name_H-M   'P 1'
#
loop_
_entity.id
_entity.type
_entity.pdbx_description
1 polymer ?
#
loop_
_entity_poly.entity_id
_entity_poly.type
_entity_poly.pdbx_seq_one_letter_code
_entity_poly.pdbx_strand_id
1 'polypeptide(L)'
;NNCHEKLPHVKIGPAPNISAVYPKSNNPADVQAADLYTAIRNWLYLDIAVYGVYNHQVWAYLEENEALPDMEPGDLEILKSAECDFIAFNYYNSSTVQAYPAGTERATGKKDQQLSDSQEGFFAGSDNEHLPYTEFGWQIDPTGFRTTINQIYSRYRKPLIVTENGLGGIDKLEDGKVHDNYRIDYLRNHIEQMNLAVTDGADVFGYCTWSAIDLISTHQGFRKRYGFVYVNREDFDLKDLKRYRKDSFYWYKGVIASNGGKLEG
;
A
#
# COMPACT_ATOMS: atom_id res chain seq x y z
N ASN A 1 -22.88 -3.60 -9.72
CA ASN A 1 -24.04 -4.05 -10.52
C ASN A 1 -24.06 -3.37 -11.90
N ASN A 2 -24.06 -2.04 -12.02
CA ASN A 2 -24.11 -1.35 -13.31
C ASN A 2 -23.00 -1.75 -14.32
N CYS A 3 -21.80 -2.13 -13.85
CA CYS A 3 -20.74 -2.58 -14.74
C CYS A 3 -21.06 -3.95 -15.34
N HIS A 4 -21.46 -4.92 -14.52
CA HIS A 4 -21.79 -6.27 -14.96
C HIS A 4 -23.05 -6.30 -15.84
N GLU A 5 -24.04 -5.46 -15.54
CA GLU A 5 -25.26 -5.32 -16.38
C GLU A 5 -24.94 -4.79 -17.77
N LYS A 6 -24.08 -3.76 -17.87
CA LYS A 6 -23.74 -3.13 -19.16
C LYS A 6 -22.62 -3.85 -19.91
N LEU A 7 -21.72 -4.50 -19.19
CA LEU A 7 -20.52 -5.14 -19.69
C LEU A 7 -20.29 -6.50 -18.98
N PRO A 8 -21.07 -7.55 -19.33
CA PRO A 8 -21.09 -8.82 -18.58
C PRO A 8 -19.75 -9.58 -18.53
N HIS A 9 -18.80 -9.25 -19.39
CA HIS A 9 -17.47 -9.89 -19.45
C HIS A 9 -16.37 -9.10 -18.77
N VAL A 10 -16.69 -7.91 -18.26
CA VAL A 10 -15.71 -7.08 -17.54
C VAL A 10 -15.63 -7.54 -16.09
N LYS A 11 -14.40 -7.70 -15.60
CA LYS A 11 -14.13 -7.94 -14.19
C LYS A 11 -13.84 -6.63 -13.48
N ILE A 12 -14.38 -6.48 -12.27
CA ILE A 12 -14.21 -5.28 -11.45
C ILE A 12 -13.79 -5.67 -10.03
N GLY A 13 -12.93 -4.85 -9.43
CA GLY A 13 -12.48 -5.02 -8.05
C GLY A 13 -12.05 -3.70 -7.42
N PRO A 14 -12.00 -3.62 -6.09
CA PRO A 14 -11.45 -2.47 -5.35
C PRO A 14 -9.94 -2.39 -5.53
N ALA A 15 -9.36 -1.20 -5.31
CA ALA A 15 -7.90 -1.00 -5.33
C ALA A 15 -7.45 -0.07 -4.19
N PRO A 16 -7.69 -0.41 -2.92
CA PRO A 16 -7.25 0.41 -1.79
C PRO A 16 -5.75 0.30 -1.55
N ASN A 17 -5.21 1.26 -0.82
CA ASN A 17 -3.87 1.20 -0.28
C ASN A 17 -3.90 0.46 1.06
N ILE A 18 -3.22 -0.67 1.13
CA ILE A 18 -3.19 -1.61 2.27
C ILE A 18 -1.82 -1.58 2.92
N SER A 19 -1.77 -1.76 4.22
CA SER A 19 -0.54 -1.79 5.02
C SER A 19 -0.55 -2.99 5.96
N ALA A 20 0.58 -3.67 6.12
CA ALA A 20 0.76 -4.56 7.26
C ALA A 20 0.81 -3.70 8.54
N VAL A 21 0.12 -4.11 9.58
CA VAL A 21 0.06 -3.37 10.84
C VAL A 21 0.65 -4.21 11.96
N TYR A 22 1.60 -3.63 12.67
CA TYR A 22 2.25 -4.24 13.83
C TYR A 22 1.89 -3.51 15.12
N PRO A 23 1.62 -4.25 16.22
CA PRO A 23 1.64 -3.65 17.53
C PRO A 23 3.10 -3.28 17.89
N LYS A 24 3.30 -2.19 18.61
CA LYS A 24 4.63 -1.80 19.12
C LYS A 24 5.24 -2.84 20.04
N SER A 25 4.41 -3.52 20.80
CA SER A 25 4.83 -4.57 21.72
C SER A 25 3.77 -5.67 21.82
N ASN A 26 4.09 -6.73 22.58
CA ASN A 26 3.13 -7.78 22.95
C ASN A 26 2.19 -7.38 24.10
N ASN A 27 2.19 -6.12 24.53
CA ASN A 27 1.19 -5.61 25.47
C ASN A 27 -0.20 -5.74 24.83
N PRO A 28 -1.18 -6.36 25.52
CA PRO A 28 -2.54 -6.52 24.98
C PRO A 28 -3.19 -5.21 24.51
N ALA A 29 -2.89 -4.08 25.14
CA ALA A 29 -3.39 -2.78 24.70
C ALA A 29 -2.80 -2.34 23.34
N ASP A 30 -1.51 -2.60 23.09
CA ASP A 30 -0.88 -2.32 21.80
C ASP A 30 -1.43 -3.25 20.71
N VAL A 31 -1.66 -4.51 21.03
CA VAL A 31 -2.27 -5.49 20.12
C VAL A 31 -3.68 -5.04 19.72
N GLN A 32 -4.48 -4.57 20.69
CA GLN A 32 -5.83 -4.08 20.43
C GLN A 32 -5.83 -2.80 19.59
N ALA A 33 -4.90 -1.89 19.83
CA ALA A 33 -4.70 -0.69 19.01
C ALA A 33 -4.32 -1.04 17.56
N ALA A 34 -3.45 -2.04 17.37
CA ALA A 34 -3.06 -2.52 16.04
C ALA A 34 -4.21 -3.21 15.31
N ASP A 35 -5.07 -3.97 16.02
CA ASP A 35 -6.25 -4.60 15.44
C ASP A 35 -7.26 -3.55 14.96
N LEU A 36 -7.58 -2.56 15.79
CA LEU A 36 -8.45 -1.45 15.40
C LEU A 36 -7.88 -0.65 14.22
N TYR A 37 -6.58 -0.33 14.26
CA TYR A 37 -5.94 0.39 13.15
C TYR A 37 -5.98 -0.42 11.86
N THR A 38 -5.78 -1.75 11.93
CA THR A 38 -5.92 -2.65 10.79
C THR A 38 -7.34 -2.62 10.23
N ALA A 39 -8.34 -2.63 11.09
CA ALA A 39 -9.74 -2.55 10.67
C ALA A 39 -10.04 -1.24 9.94
N ILE A 40 -9.58 -0.11 10.45
CA ILE A 40 -9.78 1.21 9.84
C ILE A 40 -8.96 1.35 8.55
N ARG A 41 -7.69 0.93 8.57
CA ARG A 41 -6.75 1.14 7.46
C ARG A 41 -7.00 0.22 6.27
N ASN A 42 -7.39 -1.02 6.54
CA ASN A 42 -7.51 -2.09 5.55
C ASN A 42 -8.95 -2.59 5.37
N TRP A 43 -9.59 -3.04 6.46
CA TRP A 43 -10.84 -3.77 6.36
C TRP A 43 -12.04 -2.88 6.06
N LEU A 44 -12.02 -1.60 6.43
CA LEU A 44 -13.06 -0.64 6.08
C LEU A 44 -13.37 -0.68 4.58
N TYR A 45 -12.35 -0.64 3.75
CA TYR A 45 -12.51 -0.59 2.29
C TYR A 45 -12.84 -1.96 1.68
N LEU A 46 -12.16 -2.99 2.17
CA LEU A 46 -12.29 -4.32 1.59
C LEU A 46 -13.57 -5.05 2.03
N ASP A 47 -14.00 -4.92 3.30
CA ASP A 47 -15.24 -5.54 3.78
C ASP A 47 -16.46 -4.95 3.05
N ILE A 48 -16.48 -3.65 2.83
CA ILE A 48 -17.54 -3.00 2.05
C ILE A 48 -17.53 -3.49 0.59
N ALA A 49 -16.36 -3.54 -0.03
CA ALA A 49 -16.26 -3.92 -1.45
C ALA A 49 -16.57 -5.40 -1.71
N VAL A 50 -16.24 -6.29 -0.77
CA VAL A 50 -16.35 -7.74 -0.96
C VAL A 50 -17.63 -8.31 -0.34
N TYR A 51 -17.99 -7.84 0.85
CA TYR A 51 -19.15 -8.36 1.60
C TYR A 51 -20.34 -7.41 1.61
N GLY A 52 -20.16 -6.16 1.17
CA GLY A 52 -21.19 -5.14 1.20
C GLY A 52 -21.60 -4.72 2.62
N VAL A 53 -20.72 -4.89 3.60
CA VAL A 53 -20.98 -4.56 5.00
C VAL A 53 -19.80 -3.80 5.61
N TYR A 54 -20.10 -2.91 6.53
CA TYR A 54 -19.07 -2.26 7.34
C TYR A 54 -18.49 -3.24 8.35
N ASN A 55 -17.18 -3.17 8.55
CA ASN A 55 -16.54 -3.85 9.68
C ASN A 55 -17.11 -3.33 11.00
N HIS A 56 -17.47 -4.22 11.92
CA HIS A 56 -18.14 -3.84 13.18
C HIS A 56 -17.31 -2.94 14.08
N GLN A 57 -15.98 -3.15 14.15
CA GLN A 57 -15.07 -2.30 14.94
C GLN A 57 -14.99 -0.90 14.33
N VAL A 58 -14.94 -0.82 12.99
CA VAL A 58 -14.91 0.47 12.29
C VAL A 58 -16.23 1.20 12.46
N TRP A 59 -17.36 0.50 12.41
CA TRP A 59 -18.66 1.11 12.64
C TRP A 59 -18.76 1.74 14.03
N ALA A 60 -18.40 0.97 15.08
CA ALA A 60 -18.37 1.46 16.45
C ALA A 60 -17.41 2.65 16.63
N TYR A 61 -16.23 2.59 15.99
CA TYR A 61 -15.26 3.69 15.98
C TYR A 61 -15.83 4.97 15.33
N LEU A 62 -16.51 4.84 14.19
CA LEU A 62 -17.13 5.97 13.50
C LEU A 62 -18.27 6.56 14.32
N GLU A 63 -19.09 5.73 14.95
CA GLU A 63 -20.20 6.14 15.83
C GLU A 63 -19.68 6.92 17.04
N GLU A 64 -18.64 6.44 17.72
CA GLU A 64 -18.02 7.10 18.87
C GLU A 64 -17.39 8.45 18.51
N ASN A 65 -16.93 8.61 17.26
CA ASN A 65 -16.34 9.85 16.75
C ASN A 65 -17.33 10.75 16.00
N GLU A 66 -18.63 10.47 16.05
CA GLU A 66 -19.68 11.23 15.33
C GLU A 66 -19.38 11.36 13.82
N ALA A 67 -18.79 10.32 13.23
CA ALA A 67 -18.29 10.29 11.84
C ALA A 67 -18.98 9.22 10.98
N LEU A 68 -20.16 8.75 11.41
CA LEU A 68 -20.97 7.85 10.57
C LEU A 68 -21.31 8.52 9.25
N PRO A 69 -21.27 7.80 8.12
CA PRO A 69 -21.68 8.35 6.85
C PRO A 69 -23.19 8.61 6.85
N ASP A 70 -23.61 9.67 6.15
CA ASP A 70 -25.01 9.87 5.81
C ASP A 70 -25.47 8.74 4.88
N MET A 71 -26.60 8.12 5.20
CA MET A 71 -27.14 7.00 4.44
C MET A 71 -28.59 7.24 4.07
N GLU A 72 -28.92 6.91 2.83
CA GLU A 72 -30.30 6.88 2.35
C GLU A 72 -30.93 5.49 2.57
N PRO A 73 -32.27 5.40 2.68
CA PRO A 73 -32.95 4.10 2.75
C PRO A 73 -32.62 3.24 1.52
N GLY A 74 -32.09 2.05 1.73
CA GLY A 74 -31.72 1.12 0.68
C GLY A 74 -30.22 1.06 0.36
N ASP A 75 -29.39 1.95 0.90
CA ASP A 75 -27.94 1.97 0.63
C ASP A 75 -27.25 0.68 1.07
N LEU A 76 -27.59 0.14 2.23
CA LEU A 76 -27.00 -1.11 2.74
C LEU A 76 -27.39 -2.32 1.87
N GLU A 77 -28.61 -2.35 1.34
CA GLU A 77 -29.08 -3.38 0.41
C GLU A 77 -28.33 -3.28 -0.93
N ILE A 78 -28.09 -2.06 -1.41
CA ILE A 78 -27.28 -1.83 -2.63
C ILE A 78 -25.85 -2.32 -2.40
N LEU A 79 -25.23 -1.98 -1.28
CA LEU A 79 -23.88 -2.46 -0.93
C LEU A 79 -23.80 -3.98 -0.89
N LYS A 80 -24.76 -4.65 -0.21
CA LYS A 80 -24.83 -6.11 -0.12
C LYS A 80 -25.04 -6.80 -1.45
N SER A 81 -25.68 -6.14 -2.40
CA SER A 81 -25.92 -6.67 -3.75
C SER A 81 -24.72 -6.51 -4.67
N ALA A 82 -23.71 -5.76 -4.28
CA ALA A 82 -22.52 -5.53 -5.09
C ALA A 82 -21.61 -6.77 -5.07
N GLU A 83 -21.08 -7.13 -6.24
CA GLU A 83 -20.15 -8.23 -6.41
C GLU A 83 -18.84 -7.70 -6.97
N CYS A 84 -17.71 -8.10 -6.38
CA CYS A 84 -16.40 -7.88 -6.94
C CYS A 84 -15.78 -9.21 -7.41
N ASP A 85 -15.06 -9.17 -8.52
CA ASP A 85 -14.47 -10.36 -9.14
C ASP A 85 -13.09 -10.69 -8.57
N PHE A 86 -12.33 -9.67 -8.18
CA PHE A 86 -10.98 -9.77 -7.66
C PHE A 86 -10.72 -8.65 -6.66
N ILE A 87 -9.59 -8.70 -5.98
CA ILE A 87 -9.10 -7.61 -5.13
C ILE A 87 -7.79 -7.11 -5.72
N ALA A 88 -7.77 -5.85 -6.13
CA ALA A 88 -6.54 -5.11 -6.36
C ALA A 88 -6.17 -4.36 -5.09
N PHE A 89 -4.87 -4.15 -4.86
CA PHE A 89 -4.39 -3.33 -3.75
C PHE A 89 -3.01 -2.75 -4.03
N ASN A 90 -2.72 -1.64 -3.36
CA ASN A 90 -1.41 -1.01 -3.36
C ASN A 90 -0.71 -1.32 -2.04
N TYR A 91 0.60 -1.59 -2.08
CA TYR A 91 1.43 -1.80 -0.90
C TYR A 91 2.75 -1.05 -1.03
N TYR A 92 3.07 -0.24 -0.04
CA TYR A 92 4.33 0.53 -0.01
C TYR A 92 5.15 0.29 1.24
N ASN A 93 4.50 0.17 2.38
CA ASN A 93 5.12 0.04 3.69
C ASN A 93 4.18 -0.63 4.68
N SER A 94 4.73 -1.01 5.83
CA SER A 94 3.96 -1.38 7.01
C SER A 94 3.77 -0.18 7.95
N SER A 95 2.90 -0.35 8.92
CA SER A 95 2.63 0.61 9.99
C SER A 95 2.86 -0.06 11.33
N THR A 96 3.38 0.69 12.30
CA THR A 96 3.51 0.23 13.68
C THR A 96 2.74 1.17 14.58
N VAL A 97 1.90 0.63 15.44
CA VAL A 97 1.04 1.41 16.34
C VAL A 97 1.08 0.86 17.76
N GLN A 98 0.76 1.71 18.71
CA GLN A 98 0.63 1.41 20.13
C GLN A 98 -0.70 1.93 20.66
N ALA A 99 -1.10 1.46 21.84
CA ALA A 99 -2.16 2.11 22.59
C ALA A 99 -1.85 3.60 22.76
N TYR A 100 -2.89 4.43 22.69
CA TYR A 100 -2.68 5.87 22.83
C TYR A 100 -2.19 6.20 24.24
N PRO A 101 -0.99 6.78 24.40
CA PRO A 101 -0.46 7.10 25.73
C PRO A 101 -1.24 8.24 26.37
N ALA A 102 -1.61 8.08 27.63
CA ALA A 102 -2.28 9.12 28.39
C ALA A 102 -1.40 10.40 28.45
N GLY A 103 -2.00 11.55 28.16
CA GLY A 103 -1.30 12.85 28.18
C GLY A 103 -0.45 13.15 26.94
N THR A 104 -0.54 12.36 25.88
CA THR A 104 0.14 12.64 24.61
C THR A 104 -0.56 13.80 23.89
N GLU A 105 0.20 14.84 23.53
CA GLU A 105 -0.31 15.90 22.65
C GLU A 105 -0.53 15.36 21.24
N ARG A 106 -1.65 15.73 20.62
CA ARG A 106 -1.96 15.35 19.24
C ARG A 106 -0.90 15.88 18.30
N ALA A 107 -0.27 15.03 17.50
CA ALA A 107 0.66 15.47 16.48
C ALA A 107 -0.06 16.30 15.42
N THR A 108 0.17 17.63 15.46
CA THR A 108 -0.43 18.59 14.52
C THR A 108 0.51 18.89 13.36
N GLY A 109 0.71 17.98 12.45
CA GLY A 109 1.56 18.22 11.28
C GLY A 109 0.95 17.65 10.01
N LYS A 110 1.32 18.22 8.85
CA LYS A 110 1.04 17.57 7.56
C LYS A 110 1.84 16.28 7.51
N LYS A 111 1.16 15.15 7.63
CA LYS A 111 1.78 13.83 7.52
C LYS A 111 1.59 13.27 6.12
N ASP A 112 2.61 12.57 5.65
CA ASP A 112 2.50 11.71 4.47
C ASP A 112 1.45 10.62 4.77
N GLN A 113 0.53 10.39 3.84
CA GLN A 113 -0.56 9.39 3.98
C GLN A 113 -0.07 7.96 4.20
N GLN A 114 1.22 7.70 3.97
CA GLN A 114 1.84 6.40 4.19
C GLN A 114 2.42 6.25 5.60
N LEU A 115 2.44 7.30 6.40
CA LEU A 115 2.89 7.23 7.79
C LEU A 115 1.72 6.87 8.70
N SER A 116 2.01 6.08 9.75
CA SER A 116 1.03 5.77 10.79
C SER A 116 0.56 7.05 11.47
N ASP A 117 -0.73 7.21 11.59
CA ASP A 117 -1.35 8.35 12.27
C ASP A 117 -1.63 8.03 13.74
N SER A 118 -2.15 9.01 14.46
CA SER A 118 -2.55 8.87 15.84
C SER A 118 -3.97 9.40 16.01
N GLN A 119 -4.79 8.65 16.75
CA GLN A 119 -6.13 9.05 17.14
C GLN A 119 -6.25 8.98 18.66
N GLU A 120 -6.54 10.14 19.28
CA GLU A 120 -6.67 10.26 20.72
C GLU A 120 -7.66 9.22 21.29
N GLY A 121 -7.23 8.55 22.35
CA GLY A 121 -8.02 7.51 23.02
C GLY A 121 -7.98 6.13 22.34
N PHE A 122 -7.50 5.99 21.11
CA PHE A 122 -7.55 4.76 20.32
C PHE A 122 -6.16 4.19 20.00
N PHE A 123 -5.34 4.93 19.29
CA PHE A 123 -4.01 4.47 18.88
C PHE A 123 -3.04 5.63 18.61
N ALA A 124 -1.76 5.35 18.69
CA ALA A 124 -0.69 6.25 18.27
C ALA A 124 0.31 5.53 17.38
N GLY A 125 0.74 6.20 16.30
CA GLY A 125 1.83 5.72 15.46
C GLY A 125 3.12 5.59 16.24
N SER A 126 3.93 4.59 15.91
CA SER A 126 5.22 4.30 16.52
C SER A 126 6.23 3.85 15.48
N ASP A 127 7.50 4.06 15.77
CA ASP A 127 8.58 3.49 14.97
C ASP A 127 8.69 1.97 15.20
N ASN A 128 9.17 1.27 14.17
CA ASN A 128 9.51 -0.14 14.24
C ASN A 128 11.03 -0.29 14.24
N GLU A 129 11.61 -0.71 15.36
CA GLU A 129 13.05 -0.88 15.50
C GLU A 129 13.64 -2.05 14.70
N HIS A 130 12.78 -2.92 14.17
CA HIS A 130 13.19 -4.11 13.42
C HIS A 130 13.17 -3.91 11.90
N LEU A 131 12.73 -2.74 11.41
CA LEU A 131 12.60 -2.46 10.00
C LEU A 131 13.49 -1.29 9.57
N PRO A 132 14.15 -1.38 8.41
CA PRO A 132 14.81 -0.24 7.81
C PRO A 132 13.78 0.75 7.24
N TYR A 133 14.23 1.98 7.04
CA TYR A 133 13.40 3.08 6.53
C TYR A 133 13.97 3.65 5.24
N THR A 134 13.10 4.11 4.36
CA THR A 134 13.50 4.92 3.21
C THR A 134 13.95 6.31 3.65
N GLU A 135 14.60 7.06 2.75
CA GLU A 135 14.95 8.48 2.96
C GLU A 135 13.75 9.37 3.31
N PHE A 136 12.53 8.91 3.01
CA PHE A 136 11.28 9.61 3.29
C PHE A 136 10.51 9.03 4.48
N GLY A 137 11.16 8.21 5.31
CA GLY A 137 10.60 7.68 6.55
C GLY A 137 9.59 6.54 6.39
N TRP A 138 9.54 5.89 5.23
CA TRP A 138 8.68 4.72 5.03
C TRP A 138 9.40 3.45 5.45
N GLN A 139 8.72 2.59 6.20
CA GLN A 139 9.23 1.28 6.60
C GLN A 139 9.37 0.38 5.36
N ILE A 140 10.53 -0.25 5.20
CA ILE A 140 10.78 -1.23 4.13
C ILE A 140 10.50 -2.61 4.70
N ASP A 141 9.40 -3.23 4.27
CA ASP A 141 8.93 -4.48 4.86
C ASP A 141 8.41 -5.49 3.82
N PRO A 142 9.30 -6.25 3.20
CA PRO A 142 8.92 -7.32 2.28
C PRO A 142 8.13 -8.44 2.97
N THR A 143 8.46 -8.78 4.23
CA THR A 143 7.76 -9.81 4.99
C THR A 143 6.31 -9.40 5.30
N GLY A 144 6.10 -8.13 5.64
CA GLY A 144 4.77 -7.55 5.81
C GLY A 144 3.95 -7.60 4.52
N PHE A 145 4.58 -7.48 3.37
CA PHE A 145 3.91 -7.65 2.08
C PHE A 145 3.36 -9.06 1.90
N ARG A 146 4.15 -10.12 2.18
CA ARG A 146 3.67 -11.50 2.19
C ARG A 146 2.54 -11.71 3.18
N THR A 147 2.71 -11.19 4.39
CA THR A 147 1.68 -11.25 5.44
C THR A 147 0.37 -10.62 4.98
N THR A 148 0.45 -9.43 4.35
CA THR A 148 -0.72 -8.72 3.81
C THR A 148 -1.44 -9.55 2.72
N ILE A 149 -0.70 -10.11 1.76
CA ILE A 149 -1.27 -10.97 0.71
C ILE A 149 -2.01 -12.16 1.35
N ASN A 150 -1.38 -12.85 2.30
CA ASN A 150 -1.97 -14.00 2.98
C ASN A 150 -3.19 -13.62 3.82
N GLN A 151 -3.19 -12.47 4.50
CA GLN A 151 -4.34 -11.98 5.26
C GLN A 151 -5.52 -11.66 4.36
N ILE A 152 -5.31 -10.93 3.27
CA ILE A 152 -6.37 -10.60 2.31
C ILE A 152 -6.93 -11.88 1.69
N TYR A 153 -6.07 -12.77 1.20
CA TYR A 153 -6.52 -14.00 0.57
C TYR A 153 -7.26 -14.93 1.57
N SER A 154 -6.77 -15.06 2.79
CA SER A 154 -7.42 -15.87 3.82
C SER A 154 -8.80 -15.34 4.20
N ARG A 155 -8.97 -14.00 4.23
CA ARG A 155 -10.23 -13.35 4.58
C ARG A 155 -11.29 -13.41 3.49
N TYR A 156 -10.89 -13.20 2.23
CA TYR A 156 -11.84 -12.96 1.13
C TYR A 156 -11.89 -14.06 0.08
N ARG A 157 -10.85 -14.87 -0.06
CA ARG A 157 -10.77 -15.96 -1.06
C ARG A 157 -11.05 -15.50 -2.50
N LYS A 158 -10.69 -14.27 -2.84
CA LYS A 158 -10.75 -13.70 -4.19
C LYS A 158 -9.38 -13.66 -4.81
N PRO A 159 -9.25 -13.80 -6.16
CA PRO A 159 -7.97 -13.56 -6.85
C PRO A 159 -7.42 -12.17 -6.54
N LEU A 160 -6.11 -12.04 -6.41
CA LEU A 160 -5.43 -10.80 -6.02
C LEU A 160 -4.57 -10.25 -7.14
N ILE A 161 -4.51 -8.93 -7.25
CA ILE A 161 -3.51 -8.23 -8.05
C ILE A 161 -2.91 -7.09 -7.25
N VAL A 162 -1.60 -6.99 -7.26
CA VAL A 162 -0.89 -5.82 -6.73
C VAL A 162 -0.85 -4.77 -7.83
N THR A 163 -1.55 -3.66 -7.62
CA THR A 163 -1.63 -2.57 -8.60
C THR A 163 -0.55 -1.52 -8.43
N GLU A 164 0.00 -1.40 -7.22
CA GLU A 164 1.15 -0.54 -6.98
C GLU A 164 2.05 -1.15 -5.89
N ASN A 165 3.34 -1.23 -6.18
CA ASN A 165 4.40 -1.48 -5.20
C ASN A 165 5.68 -0.78 -5.66
N GLY A 166 6.37 -0.10 -4.76
CA GLY A 166 7.58 0.64 -5.08
C GLY A 166 8.03 1.54 -3.94
N LEU A 167 9.16 2.19 -4.12
CA LEU A 167 9.60 3.23 -3.21
C LEU A 167 10.03 4.48 -3.98
N GLY A 168 9.83 5.63 -3.35
CA GLY A 168 10.44 6.88 -3.80
C GLY A 168 11.82 7.07 -3.18
N GLY A 169 12.77 7.50 -3.98
CA GLY A 169 14.12 7.83 -3.56
C GLY A 169 14.66 9.09 -4.25
N ILE A 170 15.83 9.54 -3.84
CA ILE A 170 16.54 10.67 -4.44
C ILE A 170 17.51 10.13 -5.48
N ASP A 171 17.09 10.20 -6.74
CA ASP A 171 17.94 9.79 -7.87
C ASP A 171 18.82 10.92 -8.37
N LYS A 172 20.04 10.59 -8.75
CA LYS A 172 20.99 11.53 -9.39
C LYS A 172 21.30 11.07 -10.80
N LEU A 173 21.28 12.05 -11.73
CA LEU A 173 21.73 11.84 -13.10
C LEU A 173 23.24 12.16 -13.18
N GLU A 174 24.07 11.16 -13.41
CA GLU A 174 25.53 11.26 -13.51
C GLU A 174 25.96 10.67 -14.85
N ASP A 175 26.61 11.46 -15.69
CA ASP A 175 27.07 11.05 -17.02
C ASP A 175 26.01 10.34 -17.89
N GLY A 176 24.76 10.80 -17.81
CA GLY A 176 23.64 10.22 -18.56
C GLY A 176 23.10 8.91 -18.02
N LYS A 177 23.49 8.51 -16.81
CA LYS A 177 23.06 7.30 -16.11
C LYS A 177 22.45 7.64 -14.76
N VAL A 178 21.59 6.75 -14.28
CA VAL A 178 21.00 6.80 -12.94
C VAL A 178 21.15 5.44 -12.31
N HIS A 179 21.93 5.38 -11.23
CA HIS A 179 22.20 4.16 -10.47
C HIS A 179 21.25 4.08 -9.28
N ASP A 180 20.24 3.21 -9.35
CA ASP A 180 19.18 3.08 -8.38
C ASP A 180 19.07 1.64 -7.81
N ASN A 181 20.20 1.08 -7.40
CA ASN A 181 20.29 -0.28 -6.83
C ASN A 181 19.36 -0.46 -5.63
N TYR A 182 19.15 0.57 -4.80
CA TYR A 182 18.23 0.54 -3.68
C TYR A 182 16.79 0.20 -4.11
N ARG A 183 16.38 0.63 -5.33
CA ARG A 183 15.07 0.31 -5.92
C ARG A 183 15.02 -1.15 -6.37
N ILE A 184 16.12 -1.63 -6.98
CA ILE A 184 16.26 -3.04 -7.37
C ILE A 184 16.12 -3.93 -6.14
N ASP A 185 16.84 -3.63 -5.06
CA ASP A 185 16.82 -4.41 -3.83
C ASP A 185 15.43 -4.41 -3.18
N TYR A 186 14.78 -3.24 -3.13
CA TYR A 186 13.41 -3.15 -2.62
C TYR A 186 12.45 -4.05 -3.42
N LEU A 187 12.42 -3.91 -4.75
CA LEU A 187 11.51 -4.67 -5.61
C LEU A 187 11.83 -6.17 -5.60
N ARG A 188 13.12 -6.54 -5.62
CA ARG A 188 13.56 -7.94 -5.53
C ARG A 188 12.98 -8.59 -4.28
N ASN A 189 13.23 -8.01 -3.13
CA ASN A 189 12.80 -8.56 -1.84
C ASN A 189 11.27 -8.66 -1.75
N HIS A 190 10.52 -7.68 -2.28
CA HIS A 190 9.06 -7.73 -2.29
C HIS A 190 8.53 -8.81 -3.25
N ILE A 191 9.09 -8.94 -4.45
CA ILE A 191 8.68 -9.96 -5.42
C ILE A 191 8.99 -11.38 -4.90
N GLU A 192 10.13 -11.57 -4.22
CA GLU A 192 10.45 -12.83 -3.54
C GLU A 192 9.39 -13.21 -2.51
N GLN A 193 8.99 -12.25 -1.68
CA GLN A 193 7.96 -12.48 -0.67
C GLN A 193 6.57 -12.70 -1.28
N MET A 194 6.25 -12.06 -2.40
CA MET A 194 5.03 -12.37 -3.16
C MET A 194 5.06 -13.79 -3.72
N ASN A 195 6.18 -14.25 -4.28
CA ASN A 195 6.33 -15.62 -4.76
C ASN A 195 6.15 -16.65 -3.63
N LEU A 196 6.63 -16.32 -2.43
CA LEU A 196 6.39 -17.14 -1.24
C LEU A 196 4.91 -17.14 -0.84
N ALA A 197 4.20 -16.00 -0.94
CA ALA A 197 2.76 -15.96 -0.68
C ALA A 197 1.96 -16.82 -1.67
N VAL A 198 2.37 -16.86 -2.95
CA VAL A 198 1.79 -17.78 -3.95
C VAL A 198 2.07 -19.24 -3.56
N THR A 199 3.26 -19.53 -3.06
CA THR A 199 3.61 -20.86 -2.54
C THR A 199 2.80 -21.24 -1.30
N ASP A 200 2.44 -20.24 -0.46
CA ASP A 200 1.52 -20.43 0.68
C ASP A 200 0.07 -20.71 0.23
N GLY A 201 -0.24 -20.57 -1.06
CA GLY A 201 -1.54 -20.86 -1.65
C GLY A 201 -2.39 -19.63 -1.99
N ALA A 202 -1.85 -18.42 -1.93
CA ALA A 202 -2.55 -17.21 -2.37
C ALA A 202 -2.65 -17.17 -3.90
N ASP A 203 -3.83 -16.86 -4.43
CA ASP A 203 -4.08 -16.68 -5.86
C ASP A 203 -3.74 -15.22 -6.25
N VAL A 204 -2.49 -14.99 -6.68
CA VAL A 204 -2.01 -13.70 -7.15
C VAL A 204 -1.77 -13.76 -8.65
N PHE A 205 -2.61 -13.07 -9.44
CA PHE A 205 -2.56 -13.14 -10.90
C PHE A 205 -1.79 -11.99 -11.58
N GLY A 206 -1.35 -11.00 -10.82
CA GLY A 206 -0.63 -9.86 -11.39
C GLY A 206 0.08 -8.99 -10.37
N TYR A 207 1.11 -8.29 -10.87
CA TYR A 207 1.91 -7.35 -10.10
C TYR A 207 2.33 -6.15 -10.96
N CYS A 208 2.03 -4.96 -10.48
CA CYS A 208 2.42 -3.71 -11.10
C CYS A 208 3.29 -2.90 -10.14
N THR A 209 4.32 -2.29 -10.70
CA THR A 209 5.21 -1.41 -9.93
C THR A 209 4.74 0.04 -10.00
N TRP A 210 5.00 0.79 -8.96
CA TRP A 210 4.90 2.24 -8.97
C TRP A 210 6.32 2.84 -8.99
N SER A 211 6.79 3.39 -10.15
CA SER A 211 6.06 3.59 -11.39
C SER A 211 6.97 3.37 -12.62
N ALA A 212 6.42 3.39 -13.82
CA ALA A 212 7.19 3.24 -15.06
C ALA A 212 8.12 4.43 -15.33
N ILE A 213 7.68 5.64 -15.01
CA ILE A 213 8.40 6.90 -15.26
C ILE A 213 8.31 7.81 -14.04
N ASP A 214 9.32 8.63 -13.79
CA ASP A 214 9.26 9.64 -12.73
C ASP A 214 8.07 10.57 -12.91
N LEU A 215 7.37 10.80 -11.82
CA LEU A 215 6.18 11.64 -11.73
C LEU A 215 6.24 12.52 -10.48
N ILE A 216 5.30 13.42 -10.35
CA ILE A 216 5.19 14.30 -9.17
C ILE A 216 4.66 13.47 -8.01
N SER A 217 5.46 13.36 -6.92
CA SER A 217 4.96 12.88 -5.65
C SER A 217 4.02 13.90 -5.02
N THR A 218 2.89 13.45 -4.48
CA THR A 218 1.86 14.32 -3.89
C THR A 218 2.37 15.19 -2.73
N HIS A 219 3.38 14.73 -1.99
CA HIS A 219 3.91 15.43 -0.80
C HIS A 219 5.33 15.96 -0.99
N GLN A 220 6.11 15.41 -1.94
CA GLN A 220 7.56 15.65 -2.04
C GLN A 220 7.99 16.13 -3.44
N GLY A 221 7.05 16.44 -4.33
CA GLY A 221 7.32 16.92 -5.67
C GLY A 221 8.15 15.94 -6.51
N PHE A 222 8.98 16.47 -7.42
CA PHE A 222 9.91 15.68 -8.23
C PHE A 222 11.17 15.22 -7.48
N ARG A 223 11.41 15.71 -6.29
CA ARG A 223 12.52 15.27 -5.45
C ARG A 223 12.40 13.78 -5.10
N LYS A 224 11.18 13.30 -4.85
CA LYS A 224 10.89 11.90 -4.56
C LYS A 224 10.51 11.16 -5.84
N ARG A 225 11.44 10.38 -6.37
CA ARG A 225 11.34 9.72 -7.67
C ARG A 225 11.00 8.24 -7.52
N TYR A 226 10.05 7.78 -8.32
CA TYR A 226 9.53 6.40 -8.26
C TYR A 226 9.82 5.58 -9.53
N GLY A 227 10.04 6.26 -10.65
CA GLY A 227 10.06 5.62 -11.96
C GLY A 227 11.29 4.77 -12.25
N PHE A 228 11.15 3.84 -13.17
CA PHE A 228 12.27 3.19 -13.87
C PHE A 228 12.93 4.09 -14.89
N VAL A 229 12.22 5.12 -15.32
CA VAL A 229 12.73 6.12 -16.27
C VAL A 229 12.81 7.46 -15.56
N TYR A 230 14.03 7.97 -15.46
CA TYR A 230 14.31 9.29 -14.93
C TYR A 230 13.83 10.37 -15.90
N VAL A 231 13.16 11.40 -15.38
CA VAL A 231 12.80 12.61 -16.14
C VAL A 231 13.69 13.75 -15.66
N ASN A 232 14.46 14.35 -16.58
CA ASN A 232 15.37 15.44 -16.25
C ASN A 232 14.60 16.74 -16.03
N ARG A 233 14.04 16.88 -14.82
CA ARG A 233 13.37 18.08 -14.32
C ARG A 233 13.43 18.12 -12.78
N GLU A 234 13.22 19.30 -12.23
CA GLU A 234 13.01 19.55 -10.81
C GLU A 234 11.63 20.21 -10.60
N ASP A 235 11.26 20.48 -9.35
CA ASP A 235 9.92 20.98 -9.04
C ASP A 235 9.57 22.26 -9.78
N PHE A 236 10.51 23.21 -9.86
CA PHE A 236 10.30 24.53 -10.47
C PHE A 236 11.21 24.77 -11.68
N ASP A 237 11.95 23.76 -12.13
CA ASP A 237 12.83 23.83 -13.29
C ASP A 237 12.58 22.65 -14.23
N LEU A 238 12.02 22.94 -15.39
CA LEU A 238 11.70 21.93 -16.41
C LEU A 238 12.94 21.34 -17.08
N LYS A 239 14.10 22.01 -17.01
CA LYS A 239 15.32 21.60 -17.71
C LYS A 239 15.03 21.23 -19.17
N ASP A 240 15.52 20.07 -19.63
CA ASP A 240 15.32 19.60 -21.02
C ASP A 240 14.28 18.46 -21.12
N LEU A 241 13.69 18.04 -20.02
CA LEU A 241 12.71 16.95 -19.93
C LEU A 241 13.17 15.63 -20.56
N LYS A 242 14.47 15.44 -20.80
CA LYS A 242 14.98 14.17 -21.33
C LYS A 242 14.70 13.02 -20.40
N ARG A 243 14.54 11.83 -20.98
CA ARG A 243 14.26 10.58 -20.28
C ARG A 243 15.50 9.70 -20.32
N TYR A 244 15.87 9.18 -19.15
CA TYR A 244 16.99 8.26 -19.00
C TYR A 244 16.53 7.00 -18.32
N ARG A 245 16.82 5.85 -18.90
CA ARG A 245 16.52 4.56 -18.27
C ARG A 245 17.49 4.35 -17.12
N LYS A 246 16.94 4.05 -15.95
CA LYS A 246 17.73 3.75 -14.74
C LYS A 246 18.21 2.30 -14.77
N ASP A 247 19.09 1.91 -13.86
CA ASP A 247 19.56 0.52 -13.77
C ASP A 247 18.39 -0.44 -13.46
N SER A 248 17.47 -0.02 -12.63
CA SER A 248 16.25 -0.77 -12.32
C SER A 248 15.37 -1.05 -13.55
N PHE A 249 15.42 -0.21 -14.59
CA PHE A 249 14.68 -0.48 -15.85
C PHE A 249 15.17 -1.75 -16.53
N TYR A 250 16.48 -1.94 -16.61
CA TYR A 250 17.06 -3.11 -17.28
C TYR A 250 16.89 -4.37 -16.43
N TRP A 251 17.04 -4.26 -15.13
CA TRP A 251 16.78 -5.34 -14.19
C TRP A 251 15.32 -5.80 -14.28
N TYR A 252 14.35 -4.87 -14.18
CA TYR A 252 12.92 -5.21 -14.21
C TYR A 252 12.46 -5.76 -15.56
N LYS A 253 13.09 -5.33 -16.67
CA LYS A 253 12.88 -5.97 -17.98
C LYS A 253 13.22 -7.47 -17.93
N GLY A 254 14.29 -7.85 -17.25
CA GLY A 254 14.65 -9.26 -17.02
C GLY A 254 13.63 -10.01 -16.15
N VAL A 255 13.14 -9.36 -15.10
CA VAL A 255 12.07 -9.91 -14.24
C VAL A 255 10.82 -10.20 -15.05
N ILE A 256 10.35 -9.25 -15.86
CA ILE A 256 9.18 -9.45 -16.74
C ILE A 256 9.40 -10.60 -17.72
N ALA A 257 10.55 -10.64 -18.39
CA ALA A 257 10.87 -11.67 -19.39
C ALA A 257 10.90 -13.08 -18.79
N SER A 258 11.21 -13.22 -17.50
CA SER A 258 11.23 -14.47 -16.77
C SER A 258 9.96 -14.76 -15.96
N ASN A 259 8.94 -13.91 -16.06
CA ASN A 259 7.72 -13.95 -15.24
C ASN A 259 8.04 -14.06 -13.73
N GLY A 260 8.99 -13.25 -13.25
CA GLY A 260 9.41 -13.25 -11.84
C GLY A 260 10.34 -14.40 -11.43
N GLY A 261 10.75 -15.26 -12.37
CA GLY A 261 11.60 -16.41 -12.06
C GLY A 261 13.10 -16.11 -11.93
N LYS A 262 13.55 -14.92 -12.39
CA LYS A 262 14.94 -14.46 -12.27
C LYS A 262 14.94 -13.07 -11.62
N LEU A 263 15.33 -13.05 -10.37
CA LEU A 263 15.40 -11.82 -9.57
C LEU A 263 16.86 -11.39 -9.30
N GLU A 264 17.80 -12.26 -9.54
CA GLU A 264 19.23 -11.93 -9.53
C GLU A 264 19.58 -11.12 -10.78
N GLY A 265 20.37 -10.07 -10.62
CA GLY A 265 20.78 -9.16 -11.69
C GLY A 265 22.20 -9.39 -12.13
#